data_223b661e1f056271985363c97a71285e
#
_entry.id   223b661e1f056271985363c97a71285e
#
_cell.length_a   1.000
_cell.length_b   1.000
_cell.length_c   1.000
_cell.angle_alpha   90.00
_cell.angle_beta   90.00
_cell.angle_gamma   90.00
#
_symmetry.space_group_name_H-M   'P 1'
#
loop_
_entity.id
_entity.type
_entity.pdbx_description
1 polymer ?
#
loop_
_entity_poly.entity_id
_entity_poly.type
_entity_poly.pdbx_seq_one_letter_code
_entity_poly.pdbx_strand_id
1 'polypeptide(L)'
;MTSPLRARLAGVALAACLASGVAVQADEGFWPFNAVPRAAIEQAYGFTVTDAWLRHVQLASVRFGGASGSFVSPDGLVLTNHHVGRGAIQQLSTPERDLVKDGFYARTRAEELKVPAMELNVLQDIEDVTARVNAAVTDGMSQAEAFAARRAAIAAIEKASTDATGLRSDVVTLYQGALYHLYRYRKYTDVRLVFAPENNIAFFGGDTDNFTYPRYNLDIALFRVYEHDQPLKVEHYLKWSPAGAADSELVFTSGHPGGTQRLYTVAHLEYLRDVGLPATLERLERMREARTRYAARGAEQARQVRSEIFGIENSLKSMRGQLKGLQDPGLMDIKRTREAALRATVAADASLKASYWAAWDEVAASTRAARELRLDQAFLEGAQVRLVEEREKPNADRLPEYTDARLASLERQLYSPAPVYAEAEQAKLADSLAYMVEKLGAGHALVTLVLGGKAPDARAAESIAGTTLADVAARKALAEGGKAAVAASTDPLIALARAIDAQSRDVRKRAEDRVA
;
A
#
# COMPACT_ATOMS: atom_id res chain seq x y z
N MET A 1 21.16 27.39 60.49
CA MET A 1 21.65 28.02 59.25
C MET A 1 22.13 26.93 58.32
N THR A 2 21.32 26.55 57.37
CA THR A 2 21.63 25.51 56.36
C THR A 2 22.45 26.18 55.25
N SER A 3 23.61 25.64 54.98
CA SER A 3 24.58 26.16 54.01
C SER A 3 23.97 26.25 52.59
N PRO A 4 24.10 27.37 51.86
CA PRO A 4 23.58 27.57 50.51
C PRO A 4 24.18 26.57 49.48
N LEU A 5 25.27 25.90 49.82
CA LEU A 5 25.90 24.89 48.96
C LEU A 5 25.06 23.59 48.88
N ARG A 6 24.42 23.20 49.99
CA ARG A 6 23.56 21.99 50.02
C ARG A 6 22.24 22.19 49.22
N ALA A 7 21.70 23.41 49.22
CA ALA A 7 20.52 23.72 48.42
C ALA A 7 20.80 23.77 46.91
N ARG A 8 22.00 24.18 46.49
CA ARG A 8 22.41 24.16 45.09
C ARG A 8 22.71 22.75 44.58
N LEU A 9 23.32 21.90 45.40
CA LEU A 9 23.57 20.49 45.05
C LEU A 9 22.27 19.67 44.97
N ALA A 10 21.28 19.93 45.82
CA ALA A 10 19.98 19.31 45.75
C ALA A 10 19.18 19.76 44.51
N GLY A 11 19.26 21.03 44.11
CA GLY A 11 18.66 21.56 42.90
C GLY A 11 19.26 20.99 41.60
N VAL A 12 20.59 20.80 41.57
CA VAL A 12 21.28 20.17 40.42
C VAL A 12 20.95 18.67 40.31
N ALA A 13 20.85 17.96 41.44
CA ALA A 13 20.47 16.55 41.46
C ALA A 13 19.02 16.35 41.03
N LEU A 14 18.11 17.25 41.43
CA LEU A 14 16.70 17.20 41.02
C LEU A 14 16.53 17.56 39.52
N ALA A 15 17.31 18.52 39.00
CA ALA A 15 17.32 18.86 37.57
C ALA A 15 17.93 17.76 36.71
N ALA A 16 18.94 17.03 37.21
CA ALA A 16 19.52 15.86 36.53
C ALA A 16 18.56 14.66 36.52
N CYS A 17 17.73 14.46 37.54
CA CYS A 17 16.68 13.43 37.55
C CYS A 17 15.49 13.76 36.63
N LEU A 18 15.22 15.04 36.37
CA LEU A 18 14.15 15.46 35.43
C LEU A 18 14.63 15.46 33.96
N ALA A 19 15.93 15.39 33.70
CA ALA A 19 16.49 15.34 32.34
C ALA A 19 16.70 13.92 31.80
N SER A 20 16.54 12.88 32.62
CA SER A 20 16.51 11.48 32.17
C SER A 20 15.08 11.10 31.78
N GLY A 21 14.54 11.74 30.77
CA GLY A 21 13.46 11.17 29.99
C GLY A 21 14.00 9.88 29.40
N VAL A 22 13.59 8.73 29.94
CA VAL A 22 13.85 7.43 29.31
C VAL A 22 13.22 7.53 27.93
N ALA A 23 14.07 7.69 26.91
CA ALA A 23 13.61 7.58 25.54
C ALA A 23 13.02 6.19 25.41
N VAL A 24 11.69 6.09 25.29
CA VAL A 24 11.01 4.83 24.97
C VAL A 24 11.54 4.42 23.61
N GLN A 25 12.50 3.50 23.60
CA GLN A 25 13.11 3.00 22.39
C GLN A 25 12.31 1.77 21.97
N ALA A 26 11.49 1.90 20.93
CA ALA A 26 10.87 0.75 20.31
C ALA A 26 11.94 -0.10 19.63
N ASP A 27 11.84 -1.41 19.76
CA ASP A 27 12.73 -2.32 19.04
C ASP A 27 12.55 -2.19 17.54
N GLU A 28 13.65 -2.16 16.81
CA GLU A 28 13.63 -2.09 15.36
C GLU A 28 13.20 -3.42 14.74
N GLY A 29 12.29 -3.40 13.81
CA GLY A 29 11.98 -4.50 12.90
C GLY A 29 10.49 -4.72 12.66
N PHE A 30 10.22 -5.37 11.54
CA PHE A 30 8.98 -6.08 11.25
C PHE A 30 9.33 -7.56 11.12
N TRP A 31 8.75 -8.40 11.97
CA TRP A 31 9.07 -9.82 12.01
C TRP A 31 7.91 -10.61 11.41
N PRO A 32 8.12 -11.44 10.37
CA PRO A 32 7.12 -12.39 9.94
C PRO A 32 6.73 -13.33 11.08
N PHE A 33 5.49 -13.82 11.12
CA PHE A 33 5.02 -14.74 12.18
C PHE A 33 5.87 -16.01 12.30
N ASN A 34 6.49 -16.46 11.22
CA ASN A 34 7.40 -17.62 11.20
C ASN A 34 8.87 -17.27 11.50
N ALA A 35 9.19 -16.00 11.76
CA ALA A 35 10.57 -15.55 12.02
C ALA A 35 10.65 -14.51 13.16
N VAL A 36 9.81 -14.66 14.19
CA VAL A 36 9.83 -13.79 15.39
C VAL A 36 11.09 -14.07 16.20
N PRO A 37 11.84 -13.04 16.66
CA PRO A 37 13.09 -13.19 17.42
C PRO A 37 12.80 -13.60 18.88
N ARG A 38 12.30 -14.80 19.10
CA ARG A 38 11.80 -15.32 20.39
C ARG A 38 12.82 -15.20 21.52
N ALA A 39 14.08 -15.59 21.25
CA ALA A 39 15.13 -15.56 22.27
C ALA A 39 15.46 -14.13 22.71
N ALA A 40 15.49 -13.17 21.78
CA ALA A 40 15.73 -11.77 22.08
C ALA A 40 14.59 -11.16 22.91
N ILE A 41 13.34 -11.48 22.57
CA ILE A 41 12.16 -11.02 23.32
C ILE A 41 12.18 -11.62 24.74
N GLU A 42 12.45 -12.90 24.87
CA GLU A 42 12.52 -13.56 26.19
C GLU A 42 13.65 -12.97 27.05
N GLN A 43 14.82 -12.74 26.46
CA GLN A 43 15.96 -12.15 27.15
C GLN A 43 15.68 -10.70 27.58
N ALA A 44 15.08 -9.88 26.70
CA ALA A 44 14.86 -8.47 26.98
C ALA A 44 13.68 -8.21 27.92
N TYR A 45 12.62 -9.02 27.81
CA TYR A 45 11.33 -8.74 28.45
C TYR A 45 10.80 -9.87 29.34
N GLY A 46 11.46 -11.01 29.41
CA GLY A 46 11.00 -12.18 30.16
C GLY A 46 9.70 -12.80 29.59
N PHE A 47 9.34 -12.50 28.35
CA PHE A 47 8.13 -12.99 27.70
C PHE A 47 8.45 -14.15 26.76
N THR A 48 7.89 -15.33 27.06
CA THR A 48 8.06 -16.52 26.22
C THR A 48 7.05 -16.54 25.08
N VAL A 49 7.50 -16.33 23.84
CA VAL A 49 6.68 -16.39 22.63
C VAL A 49 6.41 -17.85 22.25
N THR A 50 5.25 -18.40 22.65
CA THR A 50 4.85 -19.78 22.34
C THR A 50 4.23 -19.90 20.94
N ASP A 51 4.24 -21.09 20.33
CA ASP A 51 3.57 -21.35 19.05
C ASP A 51 2.05 -21.14 19.15
N ALA A 52 1.44 -21.52 20.25
CA ALA A 52 0.02 -21.32 20.49
C ALA A 52 -0.35 -19.83 20.52
N TRP A 53 0.46 -19.00 21.19
CA TRP A 53 0.26 -17.56 21.23
C TRP A 53 0.44 -16.93 19.85
N LEU A 54 1.51 -17.27 19.13
CA LEU A 54 1.73 -16.78 17.76
C LEU A 54 0.58 -17.17 16.82
N ARG A 55 0.15 -18.43 16.89
CA ARG A 55 -0.97 -18.93 16.09
C ARG A 55 -2.25 -18.17 16.40
N HIS A 56 -2.53 -17.92 17.68
CA HIS A 56 -3.69 -17.14 18.11
C HIS A 56 -3.64 -15.70 17.53
N VAL A 57 -2.53 -15.00 17.68
CA VAL A 57 -2.35 -13.63 17.17
C VAL A 57 -2.42 -13.58 15.64
N GLN A 58 -1.79 -14.55 14.95
CA GLN A 58 -1.84 -14.64 13.49
C GLN A 58 -3.27 -14.79 12.98
N LEU A 59 -4.06 -15.70 13.56
CA LEU A 59 -5.44 -15.96 13.11
C LEU A 59 -6.44 -14.89 13.56
N ALA A 60 -6.12 -14.14 14.62
CA ALA A 60 -6.90 -12.97 15.03
C ALA A 60 -6.60 -11.74 14.17
N SER A 61 -5.44 -11.67 13.52
CA SER A 61 -5.02 -10.56 12.67
C SER A 61 -5.65 -10.66 11.28
N VAL A 62 -6.15 -9.53 10.77
CA VAL A 62 -6.86 -9.44 9.50
C VAL A 62 -6.13 -8.46 8.57
N ARG A 63 -5.84 -8.89 7.35
CA ARG A 63 -5.42 -8.00 6.27
C ARG A 63 -6.65 -7.29 5.70
N PHE A 64 -6.71 -6.00 5.91
CA PHE A 64 -7.81 -5.13 5.52
C PHE A 64 -7.36 -4.25 4.34
N GLY A 65 -7.55 -4.75 3.11
CA GLY A 65 -6.98 -4.08 1.93
C GLY A 65 -5.45 -3.97 2.03
N GLY A 66 -4.93 -2.75 2.04
CA GLY A 66 -3.49 -2.45 2.24
C GLY A 66 -3.10 -2.20 3.70
N ALA A 67 -4.01 -2.44 4.66
CA ALA A 67 -3.83 -2.15 6.08
C ALA A 67 -4.17 -3.35 6.96
N SER A 68 -4.26 -3.13 8.26
CA SER A 68 -4.49 -4.16 9.27
C SER A 68 -5.81 -3.94 10.01
N GLY A 69 -6.40 -5.03 10.46
CA GLY A 69 -7.47 -5.09 11.43
C GLY A 69 -7.31 -6.32 12.30
N SER A 70 -8.23 -6.53 13.22
CA SER A 70 -8.25 -7.72 14.08
C SER A 70 -9.67 -8.15 14.37
N PHE A 71 -9.91 -9.45 14.43
CA PHE A 71 -11.12 -9.96 15.06
C PHE A 71 -11.10 -9.59 16.54
N VAL A 72 -12.21 -9.06 17.04
CA VAL A 72 -12.38 -8.62 18.44
C VAL A 72 -13.62 -9.24 19.11
N SER A 73 -14.29 -10.17 18.43
CA SER A 73 -15.37 -10.96 19.00
C SER A 73 -15.47 -12.33 18.33
N PRO A 74 -16.10 -13.33 19.00
CA PRO A 74 -16.32 -14.64 18.40
C PRO A 74 -17.32 -14.63 17.23
N ASP A 75 -18.02 -13.52 17.03
CA ASP A 75 -19.05 -13.34 15.97
C ASP A 75 -18.53 -12.52 14.79
N GLY A 76 -17.25 -12.66 14.44
CA GLY A 76 -16.65 -12.08 13.23
C GLY A 76 -16.56 -10.56 13.23
N LEU A 77 -16.64 -9.88 14.38
CA LEU A 77 -16.46 -8.43 14.47
C LEU A 77 -14.98 -8.09 14.29
N VAL A 78 -14.68 -7.19 13.35
CA VAL A 78 -13.34 -6.74 13.00
C VAL A 78 -13.18 -5.29 13.40
N LEU A 79 -12.15 -5.00 14.20
CA LEU A 79 -11.69 -3.65 14.51
C LEU A 79 -10.60 -3.24 13.50
N THR A 80 -10.71 -2.03 12.98
CA THR A 80 -9.65 -1.35 12.22
C THR A 80 -9.70 0.15 12.50
N ASN A 81 -8.80 0.93 11.89
CA ASN A 81 -8.86 2.39 12.00
C ASN A 81 -10.00 2.97 11.14
N HIS A 82 -10.57 4.09 11.58
CA HIS A 82 -11.54 4.83 10.78
C HIS A 82 -10.95 5.26 9.43
N HIS A 83 -9.71 5.77 9.42
CA HIS A 83 -9.05 6.17 8.19
C HIS A 83 -8.83 5.01 7.21
N VAL A 84 -8.66 3.78 7.68
CA VAL A 84 -8.59 2.56 6.86
C VAL A 84 -9.95 2.23 6.25
N GLY A 85 -11.01 2.30 7.05
CA GLY A 85 -12.39 2.07 6.62
C GLY A 85 -13.01 3.21 5.82
N ARG A 86 -12.41 4.39 5.80
CA ARG A 86 -12.99 5.63 5.27
C ARG A 86 -13.46 5.52 3.82
N GLY A 87 -12.68 4.85 2.96
CA GLY A 87 -13.08 4.62 1.57
C GLY A 87 -14.36 3.81 1.44
N ALA A 88 -14.52 2.78 2.27
CA ALA A 88 -15.73 1.96 2.34
C ALA A 88 -16.94 2.77 2.87
N ILE A 89 -16.74 3.56 3.92
CA ILE A 89 -17.75 4.43 4.50
C ILE A 89 -18.22 5.47 3.46
N GLN A 90 -17.27 6.04 2.69
CA GLN A 90 -17.58 6.98 1.62
C GLN A 90 -18.40 6.32 0.49
N GLN A 91 -18.09 5.08 0.12
CA GLN A 91 -18.86 4.34 -0.92
C GLN A 91 -20.31 4.06 -0.50
N LEU A 92 -20.57 3.95 0.79
CA LEU A 92 -21.90 3.75 1.37
C LEU A 92 -22.64 5.07 1.62
N SER A 93 -21.96 6.22 1.48
CA SER A 93 -22.55 7.54 1.70
C SER A 93 -23.29 8.04 0.48
N THR A 94 -24.43 8.70 0.71
CA THR A 94 -25.21 9.42 -0.32
C THR A 94 -25.29 10.91 0.02
N PRO A 95 -25.79 11.76 -0.90
CA PRO A 95 -26.01 13.18 -0.57
C PRO A 95 -26.93 13.40 0.62
N GLU A 96 -27.92 12.51 0.81
CA GLU A 96 -28.91 12.57 1.91
C GLU A 96 -28.38 11.97 3.21
N ARG A 97 -27.37 11.10 3.12
CA ARG A 97 -26.81 10.38 4.28
C ARG A 97 -25.28 10.28 4.16
N ASP A 98 -24.57 11.29 4.59
CA ASP A 98 -23.10 11.34 4.59
C ASP A 98 -22.52 10.62 5.81
N LEU A 99 -22.29 9.32 5.69
CA LEU A 99 -21.80 8.48 6.78
C LEU A 99 -20.39 8.85 7.25
N VAL A 100 -19.57 9.46 6.39
CA VAL A 100 -18.24 9.97 6.80
C VAL A 100 -18.40 11.17 7.71
N LYS A 101 -19.33 12.09 7.38
CA LYS A 101 -19.58 13.31 8.15
C LYS A 101 -20.29 13.01 9.46
N ASP A 102 -21.37 12.22 9.39
CA ASP A 102 -22.34 12.06 10.47
C ASP A 102 -22.11 10.80 11.32
N GLY A 103 -21.21 9.92 10.88
CA GLY A 103 -20.96 8.62 11.48
C GLY A 103 -22.04 7.59 11.14
N PHE A 104 -21.83 6.37 11.63
CA PHE A 104 -22.75 5.25 11.46
C PHE A 104 -22.73 4.32 12.66
N TYR A 105 -23.90 3.83 13.06
CA TYR A 105 -24.06 2.79 14.07
C TYR A 105 -25.23 1.89 13.75
N ALA A 106 -24.95 0.62 13.45
CA ALA A 106 -25.95 -0.43 13.29
C ALA A 106 -26.38 -0.92 14.68
N ARG A 107 -27.64 -0.69 15.05
CA ARG A 107 -28.20 -1.14 16.34
C ARG A 107 -28.56 -2.63 16.31
N THR A 108 -28.83 -3.13 15.12
CA THR A 108 -29.18 -4.52 14.86
C THR A 108 -28.35 -5.09 13.71
N ARG A 109 -28.29 -6.41 13.60
CA ARG A 109 -27.61 -7.10 12.49
C ARG A 109 -28.20 -6.74 11.12
N ALA A 110 -29.49 -6.48 11.06
CA ALA A 110 -30.18 -6.12 9.82
C ALA A 110 -29.80 -4.73 9.30
N GLU A 111 -29.30 -3.86 10.16
CA GLU A 111 -28.84 -2.51 9.79
C GLU A 111 -27.38 -2.47 9.32
N GLU A 112 -26.62 -3.56 9.49
CA GLU A 112 -25.23 -3.62 9.06
C GLU A 112 -25.13 -3.53 7.53
N LEU A 113 -24.35 -2.56 7.03
CA LEU A 113 -24.31 -2.21 5.61
C LEU A 113 -23.21 -2.98 4.87
N LYS A 114 -23.59 -3.78 3.89
CA LYS A 114 -22.62 -4.51 3.04
C LYS A 114 -21.80 -3.55 2.20
N VAL A 115 -20.47 -3.66 2.32
CA VAL A 115 -19.54 -2.81 1.56
C VAL A 115 -19.28 -3.44 0.18
N PRO A 116 -19.49 -2.69 -0.90
CA PRO A 116 -19.21 -3.17 -2.24
C PRO A 116 -17.74 -3.55 -2.44
N ALA A 117 -17.49 -4.69 -3.06
CA ALA A 117 -16.17 -5.17 -3.47
C ALA A 117 -15.12 -5.30 -2.35
N MET A 118 -15.51 -5.15 -1.07
CA MET A 118 -14.58 -5.31 0.05
C MET A 118 -14.13 -6.76 0.20
N GLU A 119 -12.85 -6.92 0.53
CA GLU A 119 -12.21 -8.21 0.76
C GLU A 119 -11.34 -8.12 2.02
N LEU A 120 -11.52 -9.08 2.92
CA LEU A 120 -10.66 -9.29 4.09
C LEU A 120 -9.94 -10.62 3.98
N ASN A 121 -8.69 -10.66 4.39
CA ASN A 121 -7.86 -11.87 4.31
C ASN A 121 -7.24 -12.18 5.67
N VAL A 122 -7.32 -13.45 6.09
CA VAL A 122 -6.73 -13.96 7.35
C VAL A 122 -5.66 -14.98 7.02
N LEU A 123 -4.43 -14.68 7.44
CA LEU A 123 -3.27 -15.52 7.17
C LEU A 123 -3.38 -16.86 7.90
N GLN A 124 -3.46 -17.94 7.13
CA GLN A 124 -3.58 -19.30 7.66
C GLN A 124 -2.23 -19.95 7.84
N ASP A 125 -1.31 -19.80 6.89
CA ASP A 125 -0.05 -20.51 6.86
C ASP A 125 1.02 -19.75 6.09
N ILE A 126 2.30 -20.01 6.42
CA ILE A 126 3.48 -19.48 5.74
C ILE A 126 4.43 -20.65 5.46
N GLU A 127 4.78 -20.85 4.19
CA GLU A 127 5.73 -21.85 3.74
C GLU A 127 6.93 -21.17 3.06
N ASP A 128 8.15 -21.54 3.43
CA ASP A 128 9.34 -21.11 2.69
C ASP A 128 9.44 -21.86 1.37
N VAL A 129 9.35 -21.14 0.27
CA VAL A 129 9.44 -21.65 -1.10
C VAL A 129 10.67 -21.14 -1.84
N THR A 130 11.63 -20.56 -1.13
CA THR A 130 12.83 -19.93 -1.69
C THR A 130 13.61 -20.88 -2.59
N ALA A 131 13.85 -22.10 -2.14
CA ALA A 131 14.56 -23.11 -2.93
C ALA A 131 13.81 -23.46 -4.23
N ARG A 132 12.46 -23.54 -4.17
CA ARG A 132 11.62 -23.86 -5.34
C ARG A 132 11.64 -22.74 -6.37
N VAL A 133 11.59 -21.48 -5.93
CA VAL A 133 11.65 -20.31 -6.83
C VAL A 133 13.04 -20.20 -7.46
N ASN A 134 14.10 -20.36 -6.67
CA ASN A 134 15.47 -20.23 -7.16
C ASN A 134 15.87 -21.38 -8.08
N ALA A 135 15.32 -22.59 -7.91
CA ALA A 135 15.58 -23.73 -8.80
C ALA A 135 15.09 -23.51 -10.25
N ALA A 136 14.23 -22.53 -10.49
CA ALA A 136 13.80 -22.15 -11.84
C ALA A 136 14.88 -21.40 -12.63
N VAL A 137 15.90 -20.86 -11.95
CA VAL A 137 17.02 -20.15 -12.58
C VAL A 137 18.16 -21.14 -12.80
N THR A 138 18.60 -21.25 -14.06
CA THR A 138 19.71 -22.15 -14.46
C THR A 138 20.91 -21.33 -14.92
N ASP A 139 22.08 -21.96 -14.88
CA ASP A 139 23.32 -21.36 -15.34
C ASP A 139 23.21 -20.89 -16.80
N GLY A 140 23.74 -19.72 -17.08
CA GLY A 140 23.75 -19.11 -18.42
C GLY A 140 22.53 -18.26 -18.77
N MET A 141 21.50 -18.23 -17.93
CA MET A 141 20.38 -17.28 -18.10
C MET A 141 20.85 -15.84 -17.94
N SER A 142 20.39 -14.96 -18.81
CA SER A 142 20.46 -13.52 -18.60
C SER A 142 19.60 -13.10 -17.40
N GLN A 143 19.83 -11.91 -16.85
CA GLN A 143 19.02 -11.36 -15.75
C GLN A 143 17.53 -11.32 -16.09
N ALA A 144 17.17 -10.90 -17.31
CA ALA A 144 15.78 -10.86 -17.78
C ALA A 144 15.15 -12.26 -17.86
N GLU A 145 15.89 -13.27 -18.34
CA GLU A 145 15.43 -14.66 -18.39
C GLU A 145 15.26 -15.23 -16.97
N ALA A 146 16.21 -14.99 -16.07
CA ALA A 146 16.15 -15.39 -14.68
C ALA A 146 14.95 -14.75 -13.95
N PHE A 147 14.68 -13.46 -14.21
CA PHE A 147 13.51 -12.76 -13.67
C PHE A 147 12.20 -13.37 -14.18
N ALA A 148 12.11 -13.65 -15.48
CA ALA A 148 10.94 -14.30 -16.08
C ALA A 148 10.73 -15.72 -15.52
N ALA A 149 11.81 -16.52 -15.37
CA ALA A 149 11.75 -17.85 -14.79
C ALA A 149 11.25 -17.86 -13.34
N ARG A 150 11.75 -16.93 -12.51
CA ARG A 150 11.24 -16.76 -11.13
C ARG A 150 9.76 -16.39 -11.12
N ARG A 151 9.31 -15.47 -11.98
CA ARG A 151 7.89 -15.10 -12.08
C ARG A 151 7.02 -16.31 -12.44
N ALA A 152 7.43 -17.09 -13.42
CA ALA A 152 6.70 -18.29 -13.83
C ALA A 152 6.63 -19.33 -12.70
N ALA A 153 7.73 -19.55 -11.98
CA ALA A 153 7.77 -20.44 -10.82
C ALA A 153 6.84 -19.95 -9.70
N ILE A 154 6.84 -18.66 -9.40
CA ILE A 154 5.94 -18.04 -8.41
C ILE A 154 4.48 -18.29 -8.81
N ALA A 155 4.09 -17.97 -10.04
CA ALA A 155 2.73 -18.15 -10.52
C ALA A 155 2.28 -19.64 -10.47
N ALA A 156 3.19 -20.57 -10.78
CA ALA A 156 2.93 -22.00 -10.67
C ALA A 156 2.74 -22.47 -9.22
N ILE A 157 3.57 -21.96 -8.29
CA ILE A 157 3.47 -22.26 -6.86
C ILE A 157 2.15 -21.73 -6.28
N GLU A 158 1.78 -20.47 -6.58
CA GLU A 158 0.53 -19.84 -6.15
C GLU A 158 -0.68 -20.64 -6.65
N LYS A 159 -0.69 -20.98 -7.94
CA LYS A 159 -1.77 -21.76 -8.53
C LYS A 159 -1.88 -23.15 -7.93
N ALA A 160 -0.80 -23.89 -7.83
CA ALA A 160 -0.81 -25.24 -7.25
C ALA A 160 -1.31 -25.22 -5.79
N SER A 161 -0.91 -24.22 -5.00
CA SER A 161 -1.38 -24.05 -3.64
C SER A 161 -2.88 -23.72 -3.58
N THR A 162 -3.34 -22.83 -4.45
CA THR A 162 -4.77 -22.47 -4.51
C THR A 162 -5.63 -23.65 -4.92
N ASP A 163 -5.22 -24.41 -5.95
CA ASP A 163 -5.93 -25.60 -6.42
C ASP A 163 -6.00 -26.70 -5.35
N ALA A 164 -4.94 -26.87 -4.58
CA ALA A 164 -4.87 -27.89 -3.53
C ALA A 164 -5.63 -27.53 -2.25
N THR A 165 -5.72 -26.24 -1.92
CA THR A 165 -6.22 -25.79 -0.59
C THR A 165 -7.51 -25.01 -0.66
N GLY A 166 -7.88 -24.45 -1.81
CA GLY A 166 -8.97 -23.48 -1.96
C GLY A 166 -8.66 -22.12 -1.32
N LEU A 167 -7.46 -21.93 -0.76
CA LEU A 167 -7.05 -20.68 -0.12
C LEU A 167 -6.42 -19.73 -1.13
N ARG A 168 -6.60 -18.44 -0.95
CA ARG A 168 -5.81 -17.44 -1.66
C ARG A 168 -4.34 -17.64 -1.29
N SER A 169 -3.50 -17.80 -2.29
CA SER A 169 -2.09 -18.09 -2.15
C SER A 169 -1.27 -17.02 -2.85
N ASP A 170 -0.47 -16.29 -2.07
CA ASP A 170 0.40 -15.21 -2.56
C ASP A 170 1.86 -15.56 -2.20
N VAL A 171 2.78 -15.60 -3.16
CA VAL A 171 4.22 -15.66 -2.86
C VAL A 171 4.72 -14.26 -2.57
N VAL A 172 5.18 -14.06 -1.34
CA VAL A 172 5.72 -12.79 -0.85
C VAL A 172 7.23 -12.79 -0.98
N THR A 173 7.76 -11.81 -1.72
CA THR A 173 9.20 -11.56 -1.84
C THR A 173 9.68 -10.79 -0.61
N LEU A 174 10.61 -11.35 0.14
CA LEU A 174 11.18 -10.76 1.34
C LEU A 174 12.64 -10.38 1.11
N TYR A 175 13.10 -9.36 1.85
CA TYR A 175 14.50 -8.91 1.85
C TYR A 175 15.06 -8.67 0.43
N GLN A 176 14.26 -7.99 -0.41
CA GLN A 176 14.62 -7.64 -1.79
C GLN A 176 14.95 -8.86 -2.69
N GLY A 177 14.27 -9.99 -2.46
CA GLY A 177 14.45 -11.21 -3.26
C GLY A 177 15.37 -12.25 -2.63
N ALA A 178 15.84 -12.04 -1.40
CA ALA A 178 16.63 -13.05 -0.69
C ALA A 178 15.80 -14.25 -0.26
N LEU A 179 14.51 -14.05 0.06
CA LEU A 179 13.58 -15.10 0.44
C LEU A 179 12.24 -14.98 -0.30
N TYR A 180 11.59 -16.11 -0.51
CA TYR A 180 10.25 -16.21 -1.08
C TYR A 180 9.40 -17.08 -0.18
N HIS A 181 8.34 -16.50 0.41
CA HIS A 181 7.43 -17.22 1.28
C HIS A 181 6.04 -17.28 0.67
N LEU A 182 5.45 -18.46 0.61
CA LEU A 182 4.06 -18.68 0.21
C LEU A 182 3.14 -18.43 1.40
N TYR A 183 2.33 -17.38 1.31
CA TYR A 183 1.33 -16.99 2.29
C TYR A 183 -0.04 -17.49 1.84
N ARG A 184 -0.72 -18.29 2.66
CA ARG A 184 -2.06 -18.81 2.39
C ARG A 184 -3.07 -18.06 3.22
N TYR A 185 -4.07 -17.46 2.57
CA TYR A 185 -5.09 -16.64 3.23
C TYR A 185 -6.48 -17.25 3.05
N ARG A 186 -7.26 -17.26 4.14
CA ARG A 186 -8.71 -17.38 4.02
C ARG A 186 -9.27 -16.02 3.67
N LYS A 187 -9.98 -15.95 2.53
CA LYS A 187 -10.56 -14.74 1.97
C LYS A 187 -12.04 -14.64 2.32
N TYR A 188 -12.47 -13.47 2.77
CA TYR A 188 -13.86 -13.14 3.07
C TYR A 188 -14.31 -11.96 2.22
N THR A 189 -15.51 -12.04 1.63
CA THR A 189 -16.03 -11.07 0.67
C THR A 189 -17.42 -10.53 1.02
N ASP A 190 -18.07 -11.03 2.08
CA ASP A 190 -19.23 -10.40 2.69
C ASP A 190 -18.78 -9.69 3.96
N VAL A 191 -18.50 -8.41 3.83
CA VAL A 191 -18.02 -7.55 4.91
C VAL A 191 -18.99 -6.39 5.05
N ARG A 192 -19.50 -6.19 6.27
CA ARG A 192 -20.51 -5.19 6.55
C ARG A 192 -20.02 -4.17 7.57
N LEU A 193 -20.33 -2.89 7.33
CA LEU A 193 -20.04 -1.80 8.26
C LEU A 193 -21.00 -1.91 9.45
N VAL A 194 -20.43 -1.88 10.65
CA VAL A 194 -21.15 -1.95 11.94
C VAL A 194 -21.12 -0.60 12.65
N PHE A 195 -19.95 0.02 12.70
CA PHE A 195 -19.76 1.29 13.38
C PHE A 195 -18.63 2.12 12.75
N ALA A 196 -18.86 3.39 12.63
CA ALA A 196 -17.85 4.40 12.34
C ALA A 196 -18.25 5.69 13.06
N PRO A 197 -17.36 6.32 13.86
CA PRO A 197 -17.64 7.61 14.45
C PRO A 197 -17.72 8.69 13.36
N GLU A 198 -18.28 9.83 13.70
CA GLU A 198 -18.29 11.00 12.85
C GLU A 198 -16.87 11.55 12.62
N ASN A 199 -16.66 12.21 11.47
CA ASN A 199 -15.31 12.60 11.02
C ASN A 199 -14.55 13.47 12.02
N ASN A 200 -15.26 14.39 12.75
CA ASN A 200 -14.56 15.34 13.61
C ASN A 200 -13.94 14.68 14.85
N ILE A 201 -14.54 13.59 15.35
CA ILE A 201 -13.93 12.80 16.42
C ILE A 201 -12.97 11.72 15.90
N ALA A 202 -13.28 11.14 14.72
CA ALA A 202 -12.43 10.14 14.10
C ALA A 202 -11.07 10.71 13.65
N PHE A 203 -11.04 11.98 13.30
CA PHE A 203 -9.86 12.71 12.84
C PHE A 203 -9.71 14.03 13.59
N PHE A 204 -9.87 13.97 14.93
CA PHE A 204 -9.74 15.14 15.79
C PHE A 204 -8.33 15.76 15.67
N GLY A 205 -8.28 17.11 15.65
CA GLY A 205 -7.05 17.84 15.38
C GLY A 205 -6.64 17.91 13.90
N GLY A 206 -7.33 17.17 13.03
CA GLY A 206 -7.13 17.22 11.59
C GLY A 206 -5.71 16.84 11.15
N ASP A 207 -5.28 17.38 10.01
CA ASP A 207 -3.93 17.13 9.48
C ASP A 207 -2.84 17.74 10.37
N THR A 208 -3.14 18.80 11.13
CA THR A 208 -2.20 19.41 12.07
C THR A 208 -1.67 18.40 13.08
N ASP A 209 -2.56 17.58 13.66
CA ASP A 209 -2.21 16.58 14.67
C ASP A 209 -1.87 15.21 14.07
N ASN A 210 -2.03 15.02 12.77
CA ASN A 210 -1.69 13.77 12.11
C ASN A 210 -0.19 13.46 12.24
N PHE A 211 0.17 12.22 12.57
CA PHE A 211 1.55 11.79 12.93
C PHE A 211 2.15 12.51 14.15
N THR A 212 1.32 13.13 15.01
CA THR A 212 1.78 13.79 16.24
C THR A 212 1.36 12.96 17.45
N TYR A 213 2.22 12.87 18.46
CA TYR A 213 1.93 12.21 19.73
C TYR A 213 2.10 13.22 20.87
N PRO A 214 1.18 13.23 21.83
CA PRO A 214 -0.08 12.47 21.93
C PRO A 214 -1.16 13.02 20.99
N ARG A 215 -2.11 12.16 20.60
CA ARG A 215 -3.25 12.54 19.78
C ARG A 215 -4.55 12.01 20.37
N TYR A 216 -5.57 12.87 20.45
CA TYR A 216 -6.87 12.58 21.07
C TYR A 216 -7.95 12.43 19.99
N ASN A 217 -7.89 11.35 19.22
CA ASN A 217 -8.92 11.03 18.23
C ASN A 217 -9.47 9.62 18.43
N LEU A 218 -10.70 9.39 17.99
CA LEU A 218 -11.33 8.09 17.97
C LEU A 218 -11.22 7.47 16.57
N ASP A 219 -9.99 7.17 16.16
CA ASP A 219 -9.67 6.60 14.84
C ASP A 219 -9.95 5.09 14.80
N ILE A 220 -11.20 4.70 14.99
CA ILE A 220 -11.67 3.32 14.95
C ILE A 220 -12.85 3.15 14.00
N ALA A 221 -12.98 1.97 13.40
CA ALA A 221 -14.18 1.51 12.72
C ALA A 221 -14.39 0.02 13.00
N LEU A 222 -15.63 -0.41 13.05
CA LEU A 222 -16.00 -1.81 13.22
C LEU A 222 -16.71 -2.31 11.97
N PHE A 223 -16.26 -3.44 11.47
CA PHE A 223 -16.88 -4.20 10.41
C PHE A 223 -17.20 -5.59 10.90
N ARG A 224 -18.05 -6.31 10.19
CA ARG A 224 -18.33 -7.72 10.48
C ARG A 224 -18.22 -8.55 9.23
N VAL A 225 -17.59 -9.69 9.38
CA VAL A 225 -17.52 -10.72 8.35
C VAL A 225 -18.75 -11.61 8.44
N TYR A 226 -19.31 -11.91 7.27
CA TYR A 226 -20.44 -12.84 7.10
C TYR A 226 -20.05 -13.99 6.19
N GLU A 227 -20.60 -15.17 6.47
CA GLU A 227 -20.65 -16.33 5.57
C GLU A 227 -22.09 -16.87 5.54
N HIS A 228 -22.61 -17.16 4.35
CA HIS A 228 -23.99 -17.65 4.17
C HIS A 228 -25.05 -16.78 4.88
N ASP A 229 -24.90 -15.46 4.78
CA ASP A 229 -25.74 -14.45 5.45
C ASP A 229 -25.80 -14.54 6.98
N GLN A 230 -24.86 -15.26 7.59
CA GLN A 230 -24.70 -15.32 9.04
C GLN A 230 -23.36 -14.71 9.47
N PRO A 231 -23.28 -14.08 10.65
CA PRO A 231 -22.01 -13.65 11.21
C PRO A 231 -21.04 -14.81 11.30
N LEU A 232 -19.81 -14.60 10.79
CA LEU A 232 -18.74 -15.58 10.86
C LEU A 232 -18.45 -15.95 12.32
N LYS A 233 -18.35 -17.23 12.61
CA LYS A 233 -17.85 -17.70 13.90
C LYS A 233 -16.35 -17.88 13.84
N VAL A 234 -15.64 -17.22 14.75
CA VAL A 234 -14.18 -17.29 14.86
C VAL A 234 -13.76 -17.76 16.25
N GLU A 235 -12.77 -18.65 16.30
CA GLU A 235 -12.17 -19.11 17.53
C GLU A 235 -11.09 -18.14 18.05
N HIS A 236 -10.34 -17.55 17.11
CA HIS A 236 -9.23 -16.65 17.41
C HIS A 236 -9.65 -15.19 17.22
N TYR A 237 -9.72 -14.46 18.32
CA TYR A 237 -10.00 -13.03 18.36
C TYR A 237 -9.30 -12.37 19.55
N LEU A 238 -8.90 -11.11 19.42
CA LEU A 238 -8.27 -10.35 20.49
C LEU A 238 -9.35 -9.85 21.47
N LYS A 239 -9.16 -10.16 22.75
CA LYS A 239 -10.07 -9.71 23.81
C LYS A 239 -9.73 -8.28 24.23
N TRP A 240 -10.76 -7.50 24.54
CA TRP A 240 -10.58 -6.19 25.13
C TRP A 240 -9.99 -6.31 26.54
N SER A 241 -8.95 -5.50 26.81
CA SER A 241 -8.42 -5.33 28.17
C SER A 241 -9.11 -4.13 28.83
N PRO A 242 -9.89 -4.29 29.87
CA PRO A 242 -10.53 -3.16 30.57
C PRO A 242 -9.51 -2.21 31.22
N ALA A 243 -8.34 -2.74 31.59
CA ALA A 243 -7.27 -1.98 32.25
C ALA A 243 -6.37 -1.22 31.23
N GLY A 244 -6.41 -1.60 29.95
CA GLY A 244 -5.42 -1.12 28.97
C GLY A 244 -4.03 -1.71 29.20
N ALA A 245 -3.00 -1.06 28.68
CA ALA A 245 -1.60 -1.36 28.95
C ALA A 245 -1.09 -0.49 30.09
N ALA A 246 -0.26 -1.06 30.97
CA ALA A 246 0.42 -0.32 32.01
C ALA A 246 1.66 0.42 31.46
N ASP A 247 2.19 1.38 32.21
CA ASP A 247 3.46 2.02 31.86
C ASP A 247 4.59 0.98 31.83
N SER A 248 5.41 1.03 30.79
CA SER A 248 6.53 0.09 30.57
C SER A 248 6.12 -1.37 30.35
N GLU A 249 4.84 -1.67 30.16
CA GLU A 249 4.38 -3.02 29.80
C GLU A 249 4.76 -3.35 28.35
N LEU A 250 5.24 -4.58 28.11
CA LEU A 250 5.51 -5.08 26.77
C LEU A 250 4.21 -5.18 25.96
N VAL A 251 4.16 -4.50 24.82
CA VAL A 251 3.04 -4.56 23.88
C VAL A 251 3.50 -5.01 22.50
N PHE A 252 2.61 -5.66 21.78
CA PHE A 252 2.84 -6.11 20.41
C PHE A 252 1.84 -5.46 19.47
N THR A 253 2.34 -5.02 18.30
CA THR A 253 1.49 -4.62 17.17
C THR A 253 1.54 -5.73 16.13
N SER A 254 0.40 -6.37 15.89
CA SER A 254 0.26 -7.41 14.86
C SER A 254 -0.50 -6.88 13.66
N GLY A 255 -0.31 -7.51 12.50
CA GLY A 255 -1.07 -7.19 11.30
C GLY A 255 -0.25 -7.32 10.02
N HIS A 256 -0.61 -6.51 9.03
CA HIS A 256 -0.02 -6.50 7.70
C HIS A 256 0.52 -5.09 7.41
N PRO A 257 1.63 -4.68 8.03
CA PRO A 257 2.23 -3.38 7.77
C PRO A 257 2.72 -3.28 6.33
N GLY A 258 2.95 -2.05 5.86
CA GLY A 258 3.61 -1.79 4.59
C GLY A 258 5.07 -2.25 4.57
N GLY A 259 5.83 -1.73 3.62
CA GLY A 259 7.26 -2.04 3.50
C GLY A 259 8.13 -1.24 4.46
N THR A 260 9.36 -1.68 4.65
CA THR A 260 10.44 -0.93 5.29
C THR A 260 11.55 -0.65 4.28
N GLN A 261 12.18 0.52 4.39
CA GLN A 261 13.34 0.92 3.57
C GLN A 261 14.67 0.69 4.30
N ARG A 262 14.65 -0.13 5.35
CA ARG A 262 15.79 -0.38 6.23
C ARG A 262 17.00 -0.97 5.48
N LEU A 263 16.75 -1.82 4.49
CA LEU A 263 17.78 -2.46 3.67
C LEU A 263 18.21 -1.64 2.45
N TYR A 264 17.68 -0.44 2.27
CA TYR A 264 18.08 0.40 1.15
C TYR A 264 19.54 0.83 1.27
N THR A 265 20.26 0.74 0.14
CA THR A 265 21.62 1.26 0.01
C THR A 265 21.63 2.78 0.04
N VAL A 266 22.81 3.37 0.24
CA VAL A 266 22.99 4.84 0.18
C VAL A 266 22.50 5.39 -1.17
N ALA A 267 22.77 4.69 -2.28
CA ALA A 267 22.31 5.11 -3.62
C ALA A 267 20.76 5.17 -3.73
N HIS A 268 20.04 4.21 -3.16
CA HIS A 268 18.57 4.26 -3.08
C HIS A 268 18.07 5.47 -2.28
N LEU A 269 18.70 5.73 -1.12
CA LEU A 269 18.27 6.83 -0.23
C LEU A 269 18.57 8.20 -0.85
N GLU A 270 19.70 8.34 -1.55
CA GLU A 270 20.02 9.54 -2.31
C GLU A 270 19.06 9.78 -3.49
N TYR A 271 18.70 8.73 -4.23
CA TYR A 271 17.67 8.83 -5.24
C TYR A 271 16.31 9.28 -4.66
N LEU A 272 15.89 8.70 -3.53
CA LEU A 272 14.65 9.11 -2.86
C LEU A 272 14.72 10.56 -2.40
N ARG A 273 15.82 10.99 -1.79
CA ARG A 273 16.02 12.36 -1.31
C ARG A 273 16.01 13.39 -2.44
N ASP A 274 16.72 13.10 -3.53
CA ASP A 274 17.03 14.11 -4.55
C ASP A 274 16.05 14.10 -5.73
N VAL A 275 15.30 12.99 -5.93
CA VAL A 275 14.45 12.80 -7.12
C VAL A 275 13.07 12.25 -6.76
N GLY A 276 13.01 11.10 -6.09
CA GLY A 276 11.75 10.36 -5.92
C GLY A 276 10.75 11.12 -5.06
N LEU A 277 11.13 11.48 -3.84
CA LEU A 277 10.25 12.22 -2.92
C LEU A 277 9.91 13.63 -3.41
N PRO A 278 10.87 14.47 -3.88
CA PRO A 278 10.52 15.79 -4.43
C PRO A 278 9.49 15.73 -5.57
N ALA A 279 9.67 14.82 -6.53
CA ALA A 279 8.74 14.67 -7.64
C ALA A 279 7.35 14.16 -7.21
N THR A 280 7.32 13.23 -6.25
CA THR A 280 6.05 12.72 -5.71
C THR A 280 5.32 13.80 -4.92
N LEU A 281 6.03 14.57 -4.09
CA LEU A 281 5.47 15.70 -3.34
C LEU A 281 4.87 16.76 -4.27
N GLU A 282 5.59 17.17 -5.32
CA GLU A 282 5.08 18.09 -6.33
C GLU A 282 3.76 17.60 -6.95
N ARG A 283 3.72 16.31 -7.34
CA ARG A 283 2.52 15.70 -7.93
C ARG A 283 1.34 15.67 -6.94
N LEU A 284 1.59 15.30 -5.69
CA LEU A 284 0.55 15.24 -4.65
C LEU A 284 0.03 16.63 -4.29
N GLU A 285 0.89 17.64 -4.20
CA GLU A 285 0.48 19.02 -3.94
C GLU A 285 -0.46 19.52 -5.03
N ARG A 286 -0.10 19.32 -6.30
CA ARG A 286 -0.95 19.63 -7.44
C ARG A 286 -2.29 18.89 -7.39
N MET A 287 -2.27 17.58 -7.11
CA MET A 287 -3.48 16.78 -6.97
C MET A 287 -4.39 17.31 -5.86
N ARG A 288 -3.83 17.69 -4.70
CA ARG A 288 -4.58 18.31 -3.61
C ARG A 288 -5.25 19.61 -4.05
N GLU A 289 -4.50 20.50 -4.70
CA GLU A 289 -5.03 21.77 -5.19
C GLU A 289 -6.18 21.58 -6.19
N ALA A 290 -6.04 20.65 -7.13
CA ALA A 290 -7.09 20.36 -8.10
C ALA A 290 -8.37 19.86 -7.44
N ARG A 291 -8.27 18.92 -6.44
CA ARG A 291 -9.42 18.43 -5.69
C ARG A 291 -10.02 19.52 -4.79
N THR A 292 -9.21 20.38 -4.20
CA THR A 292 -9.67 21.50 -3.38
C THR A 292 -10.44 22.51 -4.25
N ARG A 293 -9.96 22.84 -5.43
CA ARG A 293 -10.71 23.70 -6.38
C ARG A 293 -12.05 23.08 -6.79
N TYR A 294 -12.07 21.76 -7.01
CA TYR A 294 -13.33 21.06 -7.30
C TYR A 294 -14.29 21.10 -6.11
N ALA A 295 -13.79 20.79 -4.91
CA ALA A 295 -14.57 20.82 -3.65
C ALA A 295 -15.19 22.19 -3.36
N ALA A 296 -14.51 23.28 -3.74
CA ALA A 296 -15.01 24.65 -3.54
C ALA A 296 -16.24 25.00 -4.39
N ARG A 297 -16.63 24.15 -5.37
CA ARG A 297 -17.82 24.35 -6.19
C ARG A 297 -19.13 24.13 -5.42
N GLY A 298 -19.11 23.34 -4.32
CA GLY A 298 -20.28 23.08 -3.51
C GLY A 298 -20.10 21.93 -2.51
N ALA A 299 -21.09 21.76 -1.63
CA ALA A 299 -21.08 20.76 -0.56
C ALA A 299 -21.00 19.32 -1.11
N GLU A 300 -21.73 19.04 -2.20
CA GLU A 300 -21.72 17.72 -2.84
C GLU A 300 -20.36 17.42 -3.48
N GLN A 301 -19.77 18.38 -4.19
CA GLN A 301 -18.43 18.23 -4.77
C GLN A 301 -17.38 18.01 -3.68
N ALA A 302 -17.49 18.73 -2.55
CA ALA A 302 -16.62 18.50 -1.41
C ALA A 302 -16.79 17.10 -0.82
N ARG A 303 -18.02 16.57 -0.72
CA ARG A 303 -18.30 15.21 -0.26
C ARG A 303 -17.64 14.17 -1.16
N GLN A 304 -17.76 14.32 -2.48
CA GLN A 304 -17.23 13.39 -3.49
C GLN A 304 -15.72 13.18 -3.39
N VAL A 305 -14.94 14.23 -3.12
CA VAL A 305 -13.47 14.17 -3.12
C VAL A 305 -12.84 14.21 -1.72
N ARG A 306 -13.63 14.26 -0.65
CA ARG A 306 -13.14 14.37 0.74
C ARG A 306 -12.15 13.27 1.11
N SER A 307 -12.45 12.02 0.78
CA SER A 307 -11.57 10.90 1.09
C SER A 307 -10.27 10.91 0.27
N GLU A 308 -10.32 11.39 -0.97
CA GLU A 308 -9.12 11.56 -1.79
C GLU A 308 -8.21 12.65 -1.22
N ILE A 309 -8.76 13.81 -0.86
CA ILE A 309 -8.01 14.91 -0.24
C ILE A 309 -7.33 14.43 1.04
N PHE A 310 -8.07 13.74 1.91
CA PHE A 310 -7.52 13.16 3.13
C PHE A 310 -6.32 12.23 2.85
N GLY A 311 -6.44 11.31 1.89
CA GLY A 311 -5.35 10.39 1.53
C GLY A 311 -4.12 11.13 0.98
N ILE A 312 -4.35 12.19 0.19
CA ILE A 312 -3.28 13.02 -0.37
C ILE A 312 -2.56 13.79 0.76
N GLU A 313 -3.28 14.43 1.67
CA GLU A 313 -2.71 15.18 2.80
C GLU A 313 -1.90 14.26 3.73
N ASN A 314 -2.43 13.08 4.05
CA ASN A 314 -1.72 12.06 4.81
C ASN A 314 -0.40 11.66 4.14
N SER A 315 -0.41 11.44 2.82
CA SER A 315 0.78 11.09 2.05
C SER A 315 1.79 12.24 2.01
N LEU A 316 1.33 13.47 1.79
CA LEU A 316 2.17 14.67 1.79
C LEU A 316 2.90 14.83 3.12
N LYS A 317 2.20 14.70 4.25
CA LYS A 317 2.81 14.86 5.58
C LYS A 317 3.84 13.78 5.87
N SER A 318 3.53 12.50 5.58
CA SER A 318 4.45 11.39 5.72
C SER A 318 5.70 11.57 4.85
N MET A 319 5.54 11.88 3.56
CA MET A 319 6.66 12.00 2.62
C MET A 319 7.53 13.23 2.89
N ARG A 320 6.94 14.35 3.35
CA ARG A 320 7.72 15.52 3.81
C ARG A 320 8.57 15.16 5.01
N GLY A 321 8.03 14.37 5.96
CA GLY A 321 8.79 13.85 7.09
C GLY A 321 9.95 12.95 6.67
N GLN A 322 9.70 12.04 5.71
CA GLN A 322 10.75 11.18 5.14
C GLN A 322 11.84 12.00 4.44
N LEU A 323 11.45 12.98 3.61
CA LEU A 323 12.40 13.85 2.91
C LEU A 323 13.25 14.64 3.91
N LYS A 324 12.63 15.23 4.94
CA LYS A 324 13.35 15.94 6.02
C LYS A 324 14.35 15.02 6.73
N GLY A 325 13.96 13.78 7.03
CA GLY A 325 14.84 12.79 7.62
C GLY A 325 16.04 12.44 6.73
N LEU A 326 15.82 12.27 5.41
CA LEU A 326 16.91 12.00 4.46
C LEU A 326 17.81 13.22 4.20
N GLN A 327 17.34 14.42 4.48
CA GLN A 327 18.12 15.66 4.43
C GLN A 327 18.95 15.88 5.72
N ASP A 328 18.68 15.11 6.78
CA ASP A 328 19.50 15.13 7.99
C ASP A 328 20.85 14.44 7.72
N PRO A 329 21.98 15.18 7.80
CA PRO A 329 23.30 14.59 7.56
C PRO A 329 23.63 13.49 8.56
N GLY A 330 23.18 13.58 9.82
CA GLY A 330 23.43 12.56 10.84
C GLY A 330 22.82 11.21 10.49
N LEU A 331 21.57 11.19 9.99
CA LEU A 331 20.93 9.96 9.51
C LEU A 331 21.69 9.36 8.32
N MET A 332 22.04 10.18 7.34
CA MET A 332 22.77 9.73 6.15
C MET A 332 24.18 9.24 6.48
N ASP A 333 24.87 9.83 7.44
CA ASP A 333 26.18 9.39 7.89
C ASP A 333 26.14 8.04 8.61
N ILE A 334 25.10 7.78 9.40
CA ILE A 334 24.84 6.45 9.99
C ILE A 334 24.69 5.42 8.87
N LYS A 335 23.90 5.72 7.85
CA LYS A 335 23.69 4.82 6.71
C LYS A 335 24.97 4.57 5.90
N ARG A 336 25.75 5.60 5.60
CA ARG A 336 27.06 5.48 4.93
C ARG A 336 28.05 4.65 5.74
N THR A 337 28.11 4.86 7.05
CA THR A 337 28.98 4.10 7.95
C THR A 337 28.61 2.62 7.97
N ARG A 338 27.30 2.30 8.09
CA ARG A 338 26.82 0.91 8.07
C ARG A 338 27.09 0.23 6.72
N GLU A 339 26.87 0.93 5.60
CA GLU A 339 27.17 0.39 4.26
C GLU A 339 28.67 0.18 4.07
N ALA A 340 29.51 1.13 4.50
CA ALA A 340 30.95 0.99 4.41
C ALA A 340 31.47 -0.20 5.24
N ALA A 341 30.94 -0.42 6.44
CA ALA A 341 31.28 -1.58 7.27
C ALA A 341 30.87 -2.90 6.59
N LEU A 342 29.67 -2.97 6.00
CA LEU A 342 29.23 -4.15 5.25
C LEU A 342 30.10 -4.41 4.02
N ARG A 343 30.44 -3.37 3.25
CA ARG A 343 31.37 -3.48 2.11
C ARG A 343 32.75 -3.98 2.54
N ALA A 344 33.27 -3.51 3.67
CA ALA A 344 34.54 -3.97 4.21
C ALA A 344 34.50 -5.46 4.57
N THR A 345 33.41 -5.93 5.17
CA THR A 345 33.20 -7.36 5.48
C THR A 345 33.18 -8.19 4.20
N VAL A 346 32.43 -7.76 3.18
CA VAL A 346 32.37 -8.46 1.89
C VAL A 346 33.73 -8.45 1.18
N ALA A 347 34.47 -7.34 1.24
CA ALA A 347 35.80 -7.23 0.60
C ALA A 347 36.87 -8.14 1.25
N ALA A 348 36.74 -8.43 2.55
CA ALA A 348 37.66 -9.26 3.31
C ALA A 348 37.51 -10.76 3.03
N ASP A 349 36.38 -11.20 2.51
CA ASP A 349 36.10 -12.60 2.16
C ASP A 349 36.01 -12.76 0.63
N ALA A 350 36.87 -13.61 0.05
CA ALA A 350 36.97 -13.80 -1.39
C ALA A 350 35.67 -14.36 -2.02
N SER A 351 34.96 -15.24 -1.30
CA SER A 351 33.70 -15.83 -1.75
C SER A 351 32.57 -14.80 -1.73
N LEU A 352 32.43 -14.06 -0.64
CA LEU A 352 31.45 -12.97 -0.52
C LEU A 352 31.71 -11.89 -1.56
N LYS A 353 32.98 -11.54 -1.78
CA LYS A 353 33.37 -10.55 -2.78
C LYS A 353 33.01 -10.98 -4.20
N ALA A 354 33.27 -12.23 -4.55
CA ALA A 354 32.92 -12.77 -5.85
C ALA A 354 31.39 -12.77 -6.08
N SER A 355 30.59 -13.02 -5.04
CA SER A 355 29.14 -13.15 -5.13
C SER A 355 28.39 -11.82 -5.05
N TYR A 356 28.88 -10.84 -4.27
CA TYR A 356 28.08 -9.68 -3.88
C TYR A 356 28.70 -8.31 -4.18
N TRP A 357 29.99 -8.23 -4.54
CA TRP A 357 30.65 -6.94 -4.70
C TRP A 357 30.03 -6.04 -5.76
N ALA A 358 29.56 -6.62 -6.87
CA ALA A 358 28.94 -5.88 -7.97
C ALA A 358 27.58 -5.28 -7.61
N ALA A 359 26.85 -5.85 -6.65
CA ALA A 359 25.47 -5.49 -6.33
C ALA A 359 25.28 -3.99 -6.00
N TRP A 360 26.24 -3.34 -5.34
CA TRP A 360 26.14 -1.90 -5.06
C TRP A 360 26.18 -1.03 -6.31
N ASP A 361 27.04 -1.40 -7.28
CA ASP A 361 27.17 -0.67 -8.54
C ASP A 361 25.95 -0.91 -9.44
N GLU A 362 25.40 -2.13 -9.43
CA GLU A 362 24.16 -2.49 -10.13
C GLU A 362 22.96 -1.71 -9.55
N VAL A 363 22.82 -1.66 -8.23
CA VAL A 363 21.80 -0.85 -7.57
C VAL A 363 21.95 0.63 -7.91
N ALA A 364 23.19 1.17 -7.90
CA ALA A 364 23.43 2.56 -8.28
C ALA A 364 23.10 2.82 -9.76
N ALA A 365 23.36 1.86 -10.65
CA ALA A 365 22.95 1.95 -12.07
C ALA A 365 21.43 1.92 -12.22
N SER A 366 20.75 1.02 -11.50
CA SER A 366 19.29 0.94 -11.45
C SER A 366 18.64 2.25 -10.99
N THR A 367 19.18 2.92 -9.96
CA THR A 367 18.65 4.23 -9.50
C THR A 367 18.86 5.35 -10.53
N ARG A 368 19.96 5.32 -11.30
CA ARG A 368 20.16 6.26 -12.43
C ARG A 368 19.12 6.03 -13.53
N ALA A 369 18.91 4.78 -13.94
CA ALA A 369 17.90 4.43 -14.92
C ALA A 369 16.47 4.81 -14.45
N ALA A 370 16.16 4.65 -13.16
CA ALA A 370 14.90 5.11 -12.58
C ALA A 370 14.68 6.61 -12.73
N ARG A 371 15.74 7.42 -12.60
CA ARG A 371 15.65 8.87 -12.81
C ARG A 371 15.24 9.21 -14.25
N GLU A 372 15.81 8.51 -15.23
CA GLU A 372 15.51 8.73 -16.65
C GLU A 372 14.09 8.30 -17.02
N LEU A 373 13.63 7.16 -16.49
CA LEU A 373 12.31 6.61 -16.79
C LEU A 373 11.16 7.31 -16.07
N ARG A 374 11.43 8.13 -15.08
CA ARG A 374 10.43 8.66 -14.14
C ARG A 374 9.22 9.34 -14.82
N LEU A 375 9.44 10.20 -15.81
CA LEU A 375 8.35 10.90 -16.49
C LEU A 375 7.55 9.95 -17.37
N ASP A 376 8.23 9.06 -18.11
CA ASP A 376 7.56 8.06 -18.93
C ASP A 376 6.66 7.16 -18.06
N GLN A 377 7.17 6.69 -16.93
CA GLN A 377 6.39 5.89 -15.98
C GLN A 377 5.19 6.68 -15.42
N ALA A 378 5.37 7.95 -15.08
CA ALA A 378 4.30 8.77 -14.51
C ALA A 378 3.09 8.94 -15.46
N PHE A 379 3.28 8.89 -16.78
CA PHE A 379 2.23 9.14 -17.76
C PHE A 379 1.82 7.91 -18.58
N LEU A 380 2.65 6.87 -18.64
CA LEU A 380 2.42 5.70 -19.49
C LEU A 380 2.23 4.40 -18.69
N GLU A 381 2.68 4.32 -17.45
CA GLU A 381 2.47 3.13 -16.63
C GLU A 381 1.01 3.05 -16.16
N GLY A 382 0.38 1.88 -16.34
CA GLY A 382 -0.99 1.62 -15.84
C GLY A 382 -2.11 1.62 -16.87
N ALA A 383 -1.83 1.55 -18.16
CA ALA A 383 -2.87 1.33 -19.18
C ALA A 383 -3.58 -0.02 -18.97
N GLN A 384 -4.80 0.00 -18.43
CA GLN A 384 -5.54 -1.17 -17.93
C GLN A 384 -6.16 -2.07 -19.01
N VAL A 385 -5.99 -1.76 -20.31
CA VAL A 385 -6.52 -2.60 -21.40
C VAL A 385 -5.86 -3.99 -21.50
N ARG A 386 -4.80 -4.21 -20.74
CA ARG A 386 -4.03 -5.48 -20.73
C ARG A 386 -4.78 -6.65 -20.08
N LEU A 387 -5.75 -6.40 -19.20
CA LEU A 387 -6.48 -7.45 -18.49
C LEU A 387 -7.00 -8.53 -19.44
N VAL A 388 -7.64 -8.14 -20.54
CA VAL A 388 -8.24 -9.08 -21.50
C VAL A 388 -7.19 -9.92 -22.22
N GLU A 389 -6.02 -9.36 -22.49
CA GLU A 389 -4.90 -10.08 -23.10
C GLU A 389 -4.22 -11.01 -22.10
N GLU A 390 -3.96 -10.54 -20.90
CA GLU A 390 -3.32 -11.33 -19.86
C GLU A 390 -4.17 -12.55 -19.47
N ARG A 391 -5.51 -12.42 -19.45
CA ARG A 391 -6.41 -13.56 -19.21
C ARG A 391 -6.29 -14.69 -20.23
N GLU A 392 -5.94 -14.39 -21.48
CA GLU A 392 -5.76 -15.38 -22.52
C GLU A 392 -4.41 -16.11 -22.46
N LYS A 393 -3.43 -15.56 -21.73
CA LYS A 393 -2.11 -16.19 -21.54
C LYS A 393 -2.19 -17.32 -20.51
N PRO A 394 -1.30 -18.32 -20.61
CA PRO A 394 -1.05 -19.25 -19.51
C PRO A 394 -0.68 -18.48 -18.24
N ASN A 395 -1.11 -18.97 -17.07
CA ASN A 395 -0.89 -18.27 -15.80
C ASN A 395 0.58 -17.91 -15.53
N ALA A 396 1.52 -18.78 -15.92
CA ALA A 396 2.96 -18.57 -15.77
C ALA A 396 3.53 -17.42 -16.64
N ASP A 397 2.85 -17.09 -17.74
CA ASP A 397 3.30 -16.07 -18.70
C ASP A 397 2.65 -14.70 -18.45
N ARG A 398 1.71 -14.65 -17.49
CA ARG A 398 1.01 -13.40 -17.14
C ARG A 398 1.90 -12.47 -16.33
N LEU A 399 1.60 -11.18 -16.42
CA LEU A 399 2.16 -10.20 -15.50
C LEU A 399 1.69 -10.50 -14.06
N PRO A 400 2.50 -10.20 -13.03
CA PRO A 400 2.21 -10.58 -11.65
C PRO A 400 0.84 -10.14 -11.14
N GLU A 401 0.36 -8.98 -11.57
CA GLU A 401 -0.94 -8.43 -11.19
C GLU A 401 -2.14 -9.15 -11.81
N TYR A 402 -1.94 -9.99 -12.84
CA TYR A 402 -2.99 -10.72 -13.56
C TYR A 402 -2.92 -12.24 -13.38
N THR A 403 -2.10 -12.74 -12.47
CA THR A 403 -2.07 -14.17 -12.14
C THR A 403 -3.41 -14.63 -11.54
N ASP A 404 -3.72 -15.93 -11.65
CA ASP A 404 -4.98 -16.51 -11.14
C ASP A 404 -5.21 -16.14 -9.67
N ALA A 405 -4.15 -16.06 -8.86
CA ALA A 405 -4.22 -15.68 -7.45
C ALA A 405 -4.79 -14.27 -7.24
N ARG A 406 -4.56 -13.35 -8.18
CA ARG A 406 -4.92 -11.91 -8.07
C ARG A 406 -6.10 -11.53 -8.93
N LEU A 407 -6.36 -12.29 -10.01
CA LEU A 407 -7.37 -11.96 -11.00
C LEU A 407 -8.77 -11.81 -10.38
N ALA A 408 -9.18 -12.72 -9.49
CA ALA A 408 -10.49 -12.65 -8.84
C ALA A 408 -10.69 -11.37 -8.00
N SER A 409 -9.64 -10.89 -7.34
CA SER A 409 -9.68 -9.63 -6.57
C SER A 409 -9.71 -8.40 -7.49
N LEU A 410 -8.96 -8.44 -8.59
CA LEU A 410 -8.96 -7.39 -9.62
C LEU A 410 -10.34 -7.26 -10.28
N GLU A 411 -10.96 -8.38 -10.67
CA GLU A 411 -12.30 -8.41 -11.25
C GLU A 411 -13.37 -7.91 -10.29
N ARG A 412 -13.26 -8.25 -9.01
CA ARG A 412 -14.16 -7.72 -7.97
C ARG A 412 -14.11 -6.20 -7.90
N GLN A 413 -12.93 -5.61 -8.02
CA GLN A 413 -12.76 -4.16 -8.07
C GLN A 413 -13.29 -3.58 -9.38
N LEU A 414 -12.99 -4.21 -10.51
CA LEU A 414 -13.43 -3.78 -11.83
C LEU A 414 -14.95 -3.75 -11.94
N TYR A 415 -15.65 -4.73 -11.32
CA TYR A 415 -17.10 -4.83 -11.34
C TYR A 415 -17.77 -4.22 -10.10
N SER A 416 -17.04 -3.41 -9.33
CA SER A 416 -17.61 -2.71 -8.18
C SER A 416 -18.72 -1.75 -8.60
N PRO A 417 -19.89 -1.77 -7.94
CA PRO A 417 -20.97 -0.81 -8.15
C PRO A 417 -20.74 0.51 -7.38
N ALA A 418 -19.55 0.73 -6.81
CA ALA A 418 -19.23 1.97 -6.11
C ALA A 418 -19.45 3.19 -7.03
N PRO A 419 -19.95 4.32 -6.50
CA PRO A 419 -20.24 5.49 -7.30
C PRO A 419 -19.02 6.04 -8.05
N VAL A 420 -19.21 6.39 -9.33
CA VAL A 420 -18.25 7.13 -10.14
C VAL A 420 -18.86 8.51 -10.41
N TYR A 421 -18.17 9.56 -10.00
CA TYR A 421 -18.65 10.93 -10.12
C TYR A 421 -18.04 11.60 -11.35
N ALA A 422 -18.81 11.65 -12.45
CA ALA A 422 -18.32 12.11 -13.75
C ALA A 422 -17.62 13.49 -13.72
N GLU A 423 -18.20 14.48 -13.03
CA GLU A 423 -17.58 15.81 -12.91
C GLU A 423 -16.25 15.79 -12.13
N ALA A 424 -16.16 14.95 -11.08
CA ALA A 424 -14.92 14.78 -10.35
C ALA A 424 -13.85 14.09 -11.21
N GLU A 425 -14.22 13.03 -11.95
CA GLU A 425 -13.31 12.35 -12.89
C GLU A 425 -12.85 13.29 -14.01
N GLN A 426 -13.73 14.14 -14.55
CA GLN A 426 -13.38 15.15 -15.53
C GLN A 426 -12.34 16.14 -14.97
N ALA A 427 -12.56 16.64 -13.76
CA ALA A 427 -11.63 17.59 -13.13
C ALA A 427 -10.25 16.93 -12.87
N LYS A 428 -10.23 15.67 -12.46
CA LYS A 428 -9.01 14.89 -12.25
C LYS A 428 -8.25 14.63 -13.54
N LEU A 429 -8.96 14.26 -14.60
CA LEU A 429 -8.37 14.00 -15.90
C LEU A 429 -7.80 15.29 -16.50
N ALA A 430 -8.54 16.40 -16.45
CA ALA A 430 -8.09 17.70 -16.91
C ALA A 430 -6.79 18.15 -16.24
N ASP A 431 -6.70 17.99 -14.90
CA ASP A 431 -5.46 18.29 -14.16
C ASP A 431 -4.30 17.37 -14.59
N SER A 432 -4.56 16.07 -14.77
CA SER A 432 -3.53 15.12 -15.21
C SER A 432 -3.01 15.44 -16.61
N LEU A 433 -3.89 15.79 -17.53
CA LEU A 433 -3.52 16.21 -18.90
C LEU A 433 -2.73 17.54 -18.89
N ALA A 434 -3.15 18.51 -18.07
CA ALA A 434 -2.43 19.78 -17.93
C ALA A 434 -1.02 19.56 -17.33
N TYR A 435 -0.88 18.66 -16.36
CA TYR A 435 0.41 18.28 -15.78
C TYR A 435 1.33 17.60 -16.81
N MET A 436 0.77 16.74 -17.65
CA MET A 436 1.52 16.11 -18.75
C MET A 436 2.07 17.17 -19.72
N VAL A 437 1.26 18.17 -20.12
CA VAL A 437 1.70 19.26 -20.97
C VAL A 437 2.81 20.08 -20.32
N GLU A 438 2.68 20.37 -19.03
CA GLU A 438 3.66 21.13 -18.25
C GLU A 438 5.02 20.41 -18.18
N LYS A 439 5.01 19.10 -17.96
CA LYS A 439 6.24 18.32 -17.76
C LYS A 439 6.93 17.88 -19.07
N LEU A 440 6.15 17.59 -20.09
CA LEU A 440 6.70 17.11 -21.37
C LEU A 440 6.81 18.21 -22.43
N GLY A 441 6.06 19.31 -22.29
CA GLY A 441 5.94 20.35 -23.30
C GLY A 441 4.87 20.06 -24.37
N ALA A 442 4.22 21.11 -24.86
CA ALA A 442 3.10 21.00 -25.80
C ALA A 442 3.45 20.30 -27.14
N GLY A 443 4.71 20.36 -27.56
CA GLY A 443 5.19 19.73 -28.80
C GLY A 443 5.61 18.26 -28.65
N HIS A 444 5.53 17.68 -27.44
CA HIS A 444 5.90 16.31 -27.22
C HIS A 444 4.93 15.33 -27.91
N ALA A 445 5.45 14.27 -28.53
CA ALA A 445 4.65 13.32 -29.31
C ALA A 445 3.49 12.69 -28.50
N LEU A 446 3.74 12.31 -27.23
CA LEU A 446 2.70 11.79 -26.35
C LEU A 446 1.61 12.83 -26.06
N VAL A 447 1.98 14.09 -25.83
CA VAL A 447 1.04 15.19 -25.59
C VAL A 447 0.15 15.40 -26.80
N THR A 448 0.74 15.46 -28.01
CA THR A 448 0.02 15.60 -29.28
C THR A 448 -0.96 14.43 -29.49
N LEU A 449 -0.50 13.20 -29.27
CA LEU A 449 -1.32 11.99 -29.39
C LEU A 449 -2.52 12.01 -28.43
N VAL A 450 -2.27 12.29 -27.15
CA VAL A 450 -3.28 12.22 -26.09
C VAL A 450 -4.30 13.36 -26.22
N LEU A 451 -3.85 14.58 -26.50
CA LEU A 451 -4.74 15.74 -26.61
C LEU A 451 -5.49 15.81 -27.94
N GLY A 452 -4.93 15.27 -29.04
CA GLY A 452 -5.54 15.34 -30.35
C GLY A 452 -5.81 16.79 -30.82
N GLY A 453 -4.90 17.72 -30.48
CA GLY A 453 -5.03 19.14 -30.82
C GLY A 453 -5.97 19.93 -29.89
N LYS A 454 -6.51 19.35 -28.83
CA LYS A 454 -7.44 20.01 -27.89
C LYS A 454 -6.72 20.52 -26.66
N ALA A 455 -7.31 21.50 -25.98
CA ALA A 455 -6.90 21.89 -24.63
C ALA A 455 -7.19 20.75 -23.61
N PRO A 456 -6.41 20.63 -22.53
CA PRO A 456 -6.60 19.61 -21.50
C PRO A 456 -8.04 19.50 -20.97
N ASP A 457 -8.68 20.62 -20.65
CA ASP A 457 -10.05 20.66 -20.14
C ASP A 457 -11.07 20.15 -21.18
N ALA A 458 -10.92 20.58 -22.44
CA ALA A 458 -11.80 20.15 -23.52
C ALA A 458 -11.64 18.64 -23.83
N ARG A 459 -10.40 18.15 -23.79
CA ARG A 459 -10.12 16.71 -23.98
C ARG A 459 -10.70 15.88 -22.85
N ALA A 460 -10.56 16.33 -21.60
CA ALA A 460 -11.13 15.67 -20.44
C ALA A 460 -12.67 15.64 -20.51
N ALA A 461 -13.30 16.77 -20.83
CA ALA A 461 -14.75 16.87 -20.95
C ALA A 461 -15.30 15.91 -22.01
N GLU A 462 -14.70 15.89 -23.20
CA GLU A 462 -15.08 14.95 -24.28
C GLU A 462 -14.92 13.50 -23.85
N SER A 463 -13.79 13.16 -23.23
CA SER A 463 -13.50 11.79 -22.83
C SER A 463 -14.49 11.28 -21.78
N ILE A 464 -14.83 12.11 -20.80
CA ILE A 464 -15.77 11.72 -19.71
C ILE A 464 -17.21 11.73 -20.21
N ALA A 465 -17.60 12.66 -21.07
CA ALA A 465 -18.95 12.67 -21.64
C ALA A 465 -19.22 11.48 -22.59
N GLY A 466 -18.18 10.98 -23.24
CA GLY A 466 -18.30 9.89 -24.22
C GLY A 466 -18.06 8.49 -23.64
N THR A 467 -17.56 8.36 -22.41
CA THR A 467 -17.26 7.05 -21.81
C THR A 467 -18.47 6.40 -21.18
N THR A 468 -18.57 5.08 -21.33
CA THR A 468 -19.57 4.22 -20.65
C THR A 468 -18.98 3.47 -19.43
N LEU A 469 -17.70 3.69 -19.10
CA LEU A 469 -16.99 2.93 -18.08
C LEU A 469 -17.48 3.18 -16.64
N ALA A 470 -18.31 4.19 -16.40
CA ALA A 470 -19.02 4.33 -15.13
C ALA A 470 -20.02 3.16 -14.90
N ASP A 471 -20.58 2.59 -15.96
CA ASP A 471 -21.52 1.46 -15.89
C ASP A 471 -20.77 0.13 -15.68
N VAL A 472 -21.20 -0.63 -14.68
CA VAL A 472 -20.66 -1.97 -14.36
C VAL A 472 -20.90 -2.95 -15.52
N ALA A 473 -22.07 -2.91 -16.16
CA ALA A 473 -22.40 -3.79 -17.26
C ALA A 473 -21.50 -3.54 -18.48
N ALA A 474 -21.18 -2.27 -18.77
CA ALA A 474 -20.26 -1.90 -19.84
C ALA A 474 -18.83 -2.42 -19.56
N ARG A 475 -18.32 -2.24 -18.32
CA ARG A 475 -17.00 -2.80 -17.93
C ARG A 475 -16.97 -4.32 -18.05
N LYS A 476 -18.04 -4.98 -17.62
CA LYS A 476 -18.17 -6.44 -17.68
C LYS A 476 -18.21 -6.93 -19.12
N ALA A 477 -19.01 -6.30 -19.97
CA ALA A 477 -19.12 -6.64 -21.39
C ALA A 477 -17.77 -6.50 -22.11
N LEU A 478 -16.98 -5.45 -21.83
CA LEU A 478 -15.64 -5.27 -22.38
C LEU A 478 -14.67 -6.37 -21.91
N ALA A 479 -14.69 -6.70 -20.62
CA ALA A 479 -13.81 -7.69 -20.05
C ALA A 479 -14.16 -9.12 -20.50
N GLU A 480 -15.45 -9.48 -20.60
CA GLU A 480 -15.92 -10.78 -21.09
C GLU A 480 -15.79 -10.94 -22.61
N GLY A 481 -15.96 -9.85 -23.36
CA GLY A 481 -15.77 -9.83 -24.81
C GLY A 481 -14.32 -9.89 -25.27
N GLY A 482 -13.37 -9.78 -24.33
CA GLY A 482 -11.94 -10.02 -24.57
C GLY A 482 -11.30 -9.00 -25.51
N LYS A 483 -10.20 -9.41 -26.15
CA LYS A 483 -9.43 -8.56 -27.09
C LYS A 483 -10.31 -8.00 -28.22
N ALA A 484 -11.25 -8.78 -28.75
CA ALA A 484 -12.09 -8.36 -29.85
C ALA A 484 -13.01 -7.19 -29.42
N ALA A 485 -13.63 -7.25 -28.24
CA ALA A 485 -14.44 -6.17 -27.71
C ALA A 485 -13.63 -4.90 -27.43
N VAL A 486 -12.45 -5.03 -26.84
CA VAL A 486 -11.55 -3.90 -26.60
C VAL A 486 -11.08 -3.27 -27.94
N ALA A 487 -10.75 -4.09 -28.95
CA ALA A 487 -10.32 -3.61 -30.26
C ALA A 487 -11.44 -2.87 -31.00
N ALA A 488 -12.68 -3.36 -30.92
CA ALA A 488 -13.86 -2.77 -31.55
C ALA A 488 -14.45 -1.58 -30.78
N SER A 489 -14.04 -1.37 -29.53
CA SER A 489 -14.62 -0.32 -28.68
C SER A 489 -14.36 1.08 -29.23
N THR A 490 -15.42 1.88 -29.28
CA THR A 490 -15.39 3.32 -29.61
C THR A 490 -15.38 4.21 -28.36
N ASP A 491 -15.39 3.62 -27.16
CA ASP A 491 -15.27 4.37 -25.92
C ASP A 491 -13.96 5.20 -25.90
N PRO A 492 -14.04 6.53 -25.67
CA PRO A 492 -12.89 7.41 -25.82
C PRO A 492 -11.73 7.10 -24.86
N LEU A 493 -12.00 6.57 -23.65
CA LEU A 493 -10.95 6.18 -22.72
C LEU A 493 -10.28 4.87 -23.16
N ILE A 494 -11.05 3.91 -23.69
CA ILE A 494 -10.49 2.67 -24.27
C ILE A 494 -9.69 2.98 -25.54
N ALA A 495 -10.20 3.87 -26.40
CA ALA A 495 -9.49 4.30 -27.60
C ALA A 495 -8.15 4.99 -27.25
N LEU A 496 -8.15 5.85 -26.22
CA LEU A 496 -6.94 6.49 -25.73
C LEU A 496 -5.94 5.46 -25.17
N ALA A 497 -6.40 4.54 -24.31
CA ALA A 497 -5.56 3.50 -23.75
C ALA A 497 -4.92 2.62 -24.85
N ARG A 498 -5.65 2.26 -25.91
CA ARG A 498 -5.09 1.56 -27.09
C ARG A 498 -4.05 2.38 -27.84
N ALA A 499 -4.29 3.69 -27.99
CA ALA A 499 -3.37 4.57 -28.72
C ALA A 499 -1.99 4.68 -28.04
N ILE A 500 -1.93 4.60 -26.72
CA ILE A 500 -0.68 4.67 -25.95
C ILE A 500 -0.11 3.30 -25.54
N ASP A 501 -0.79 2.19 -25.87
CA ASP A 501 -0.46 0.85 -25.35
C ASP A 501 0.96 0.40 -25.73
N ALA A 502 1.40 0.63 -26.97
CA ALA A 502 2.75 0.25 -27.39
C ALA A 502 3.84 0.97 -26.58
N GLN A 503 3.68 2.27 -26.35
CA GLN A 503 4.61 3.06 -25.54
C GLN A 503 4.56 2.64 -24.05
N SER A 504 3.36 2.37 -23.53
CA SER A 504 3.16 1.87 -22.17
C SER A 504 3.86 0.52 -21.96
N ARG A 505 3.85 -0.37 -22.96
CA ARG A 505 4.57 -1.67 -22.89
C ARG A 505 6.08 -1.51 -22.92
N ASP A 506 6.60 -0.60 -23.74
CA ASP A 506 8.02 -0.29 -23.78
C ASP A 506 8.51 0.24 -22.43
N VAL A 507 7.81 1.22 -21.86
CA VAL A 507 8.14 1.79 -20.55
C VAL A 507 8.10 0.71 -19.45
N ARG A 508 7.08 -0.17 -19.48
CA ARG A 508 6.98 -1.28 -18.55
C ARG A 508 8.16 -2.24 -18.68
N LYS A 509 8.51 -2.61 -19.90
CA LYS A 509 9.65 -3.50 -20.17
C LYS A 509 10.96 -2.87 -19.65
N ARG A 510 11.24 -1.62 -19.96
CA ARG A 510 12.42 -0.90 -19.48
C ARG A 510 12.46 -0.80 -17.95
N ALA A 511 11.29 -0.64 -17.31
CA ALA A 511 11.20 -0.66 -15.85
C ALA A 511 11.48 -2.04 -15.25
N GLU A 512 11.01 -3.12 -15.90
CA GLU A 512 11.30 -4.50 -15.50
C GLU A 512 12.78 -4.86 -15.72
N ASP A 513 13.34 -4.52 -16.87
CA ASP A 513 14.77 -4.75 -17.18
C ASP A 513 15.70 -4.04 -16.17
N ARG A 514 15.25 -2.92 -15.59
CA ARG A 514 16.00 -2.20 -14.56
C ARG A 514 16.03 -2.92 -13.21
N VAL A 515 14.99 -3.68 -12.86
CA VAL A 515 14.87 -4.40 -11.57
C VAL A 515 15.29 -5.86 -11.67
N ALA A 516 15.40 -6.39 -12.90
CA ALA A 516 15.90 -7.73 -13.15
C ALA A 516 17.40 -7.86 -12.84
#